data_d2d85e8f3dabfbd02c7175194bd87421
#
_entry.id   d2d85e8f3dabfbd02c7175194bd87421
#
_cell.length_a   1.000
_cell.length_b   1.000
_cell.length_c   1.000
_cell.angle_alpha   90.00
_cell.angle_beta   90.00
_cell.angle_gamma   90.00
#
_symmetry.space_group_name_H-M   'P 1'
#
loop_
_entity.id
_entity.type
_entity.pdbx_description
1 polymer ?
#
loop_
_entity_poly.entity_id
_entity_poly.type
_entity_poly.pdbx_seq_one_letter_code
_entity_poly.pdbx_strand_id
1 'polypeptide(L)'
;MKRTIIILALIIFSTTIGVAQTTSVEKSIFGLQTGVLGVWAYNEAKLSNTIALRTELGFDFGIWESTFYDDYDSPFLLTPVIVLEPRFYYNLKKRSENSKPIEGNSGNFIALKMGYHPELALFNTDDAPVVSDFSIIPTWGIRRHLGKHFNYEAGLGAGFSYTFAKRAGYLKNKSELELNMHLRIGYRF
;
A
#
# COMPACT_ATOMS: atom_id res chain seq x y z
N MET A 1 49.69 37.69 11.55
CA MET A 1 48.36 37.71 12.21
C MET A 1 47.20 37.91 11.22
N LYS A 2 47.19 38.93 10.33
CA LYS A 2 46.05 39.15 9.40
C LYS A 2 45.78 37.98 8.41
N ARG A 3 46.84 37.33 7.89
CA ARG A 3 46.75 36.21 6.96
C ARG A 3 46.17 34.92 7.63
N THR A 4 46.51 34.70 8.90
CA THR A 4 46.05 33.54 9.66
C THR A 4 44.54 33.66 10.00
N ILE A 5 44.03 34.85 10.23
CA ILE A 5 42.63 35.15 10.50
C ILE A 5 41.78 34.92 9.24
N ILE A 6 42.30 35.28 8.06
CA ILE A 6 41.60 35.07 6.77
C ILE A 6 41.46 33.58 6.45
N ILE A 7 42.49 32.77 6.72
CA ILE A 7 42.47 31.33 6.53
C ILE A 7 41.47 30.67 7.50
N LEU A 8 41.42 31.09 8.74
CA LEU A 8 40.48 30.59 9.74
C LEU A 8 39.01 30.94 9.37
N ALA A 9 38.77 32.15 8.84
CA ALA A 9 37.48 32.57 8.36
C ALA A 9 36.99 31.79 7.12
N LEU A 10 37.90 31.42 6.22
CA LEU A 10 37.60 30.58 5.05
C LEU A 10 37.26 29.13 5.42
N ILE A 11 37.89 28.60 6.48
CA ILE A 11 37.59 27.24 6.98
C ILE A 11 36.21 27.17 7.66
N ILE A 12 35.80 28.24 8.35
CA ILE A 12 34.49 28.32 9.01
C ILE A 12 33.36 28.46 7.97
N PHE A 13 33.63 29.07 6.81
CA PHE A 13 32.62 29.27 5.77
C PHE A 13 32.38 28.01 4.88
N SER A 14 33.26 27.00 4.97
CA SER A 14 33.19 25.80 4.16
C SER A 14 32.33 24.66 4.76
N THR A 15 31.73 24.84 5.95
CA THR A 15 31.04 23.77 6.68
C THR A 15 29.52 23.78 6.62
N THR A 16 28.90 24.60 5.77
CA THR A 16 27.41 24.64 5.67
C THR A 16 26.90 24.49 4.24
N ILE A 17 27.39 23.51 3.49
CA ILE A 17 26.57 22.93 2.44
C ILE A 17 25.77 21.81 3.12
N GLY A 18 24.85 22.17 3.96
CA GLY A 18 23.76 21.32 4.32
C GLY A 18 22.97 21.07 3.04
N VAL A 19 23.16 19.93 2.40
CA VAL A 19 22.24 19.43 1.39
C VAL A 19 20.90 19.35 2.12
N ALA A 20 20.04 20.34 1.89
CA ALA A 20 18.67 20.27 2.32
C ALA A 20 18.07 19.08 1.59
N GLN A 21 18.08 17.92 2.22
CA GLN A 21 17.39 16.75 1.71
C GLN A 21 15.92 17.17 1.55
N THR A 22 15.52 17.42 0.32
CA THR A 22 14.12 17.71 0.00
C THR A 22 13.34 16.49 0.45
N THR A 23 12.60 16.63 1.54
CA THR A 23 11.78 15.56 2.08
C THR A 23 10.78 15.12 1.01
N SER A 24 10.92 13.89 0.57
CA SER A 24 10.16 13.36 -0.55
C SER A 24 9.96 11.86 -0.42
N VAL A 25 8.87 11.36 -0.99
CA VAL A 25 8.74 9.92 -1.28
C VAL A 25 9.88 9.46 -2.19
N GLU A 26 10.26 8.21 -2.10
CA GLU A 26 11.28 7.58 -2.94
C GLU A 26 10.81 7.52 -4.41
N LYS A 27 11.76 7.58 -5.33
CA LYS A 27 11.46 7.60 -6.78
C LYS A 27 10.70 6.34 -7.20
N SER A 28 11.12 5.20 -6.72
CA SER A 28 10.45 3.92 -6.94
C SER A 28 10.88 2.92 -5.87
N ILE A 29 9.93 2.12 -5.38
CA ILE A 29 10.17 1.05 -4.43
C ILE A 29 9.52 -0.20 -4.99
N PHE A 30 10.30 -1.29 -5.10
CA PHE A 30 9.78 -2.62 -5.40
C PHE A 30 9.86 -3.49 -4.16
N GLY A 31 8.91 -4.38 -3.99
CA GLY A 31 8.94 -5.32 -2.88
C GLY A 31 7.85 -6.37 -2.94
N LEU A 32 7.92 -7.24 -1.96
CA LEU A 32 6.90 -8.24 -1.66
C LEU A 32 6.31 -7.95 -0.30
N GLN A 33 5.03 -8.12 -0.15
CA GLN A 33 4.36 -8.05 1.15
C GLN A 33 3.49 -9.28 1.38
N THR A 34 3.40 -9.69 2.62
CA THR A 34 2.42 -10.68 3.08
C THR A 34 1.66 -10.12 4.28
N GLY A 35 0.46 -10.59 4.45
CA GLY A 35 -0.42 -10.26 5.57
C GLY A 35 -1.33 -11.42 5.91
N VAL A 36 -2.32 -11.19 6.78
CA VAL A 36 -3.27 -12.22 7.19
C VAL A 36 -4.07 -12.74 5.99
N LEU A 37 -4.36 -11.88 5.01
CA LEU A 37 -5.28 -12.18 3.91
C LEU A 37 -4.61 -12.26 2.52
N GLY A 38 -3.28 -12.41 2.44
CA GLY A 38 -2.69 -12.54 1.12
C GLY A 38 -1.19 -12.32 1.02
N VAL A 39 -0.73 -12.33 -0.24
CA VAL A 39 0.65 -12.05 -0.63
C VAL A 39 0.66 -11.21 -1.91
N TRP A 40 1.47 -10.16 -1.93
CA TRP A 40 1.47 -9.18 -3.02
C TRP A 40 2.89 -8.77 -3.39
N ALA A 41 3.18 -8.77 -4.67
CA ALA A 41 4.28 -7.99 -5.24
C ALA A 41 3.79 -6.56 -5.47
N TYR A 42 4.62 -5.57 -5.15
CA TYR A 42 4.22 -4.18 -5.33
C TYR A 42 5.34 -3.33 -5.93
N ASN A 43 4.92 -2.32 -6.66
CA ASN A 43 5.73 -1.16 -6.99
C ASN A 43 5.06 0.09 -6.43
N GLU A 44 5.84 0.98 -5.85
CA GLU A 44 5.38 2.28 -5.41
C GLU A 44 6.23 3.36 -6.10
N ALA A 45 5.64 4.05 -7.08
CA ALA A 45 6.29 5.04 -7.92
C ALA A 45 5.92 6.46 -7.47
N LYS A 46 6.91 7.35 -7.41
CA LYS A 46 6.73 8.75 -7.06
C LYS A 46 5.91 9.49 -8.14
N LEU A 47 4.85 10.16 -7.74
CA LEU A 47 4.11 11.13 -8.56
C LEU A 47 4.47 12.58 -8.19
N SER A 48 4.69 12.85 -6.91
CA SER A 48 5.16 14.15 -6.40
C SER A 48 6.01 13.94 -5.14
N ASN A 49 6.44 15.00 -4.48
CA ASN A 49 7.24 14.86 -3.25
C ASN A 49 6.48 14.20 -2.10
N THR A 50 5.16 14.22 -2.11
CA THR A 50 4.31 13.67 -1.06
C THR A 50 3.34 12.61 -1.57
N ILE A 51 3.25 12.40 -2.88
CA ILE A 51 2.31 11.45 -3.48
C ILE A 51 3.08 10.37 -4.22
N ALA A 52 2.72 9.13 -3.94
CA ALA A 52 3.17 7.95 -4.68
C ALA A 52 1.97 7.18 -5.23
N LEU A 53 2.15 6.53 -6.37
CA LEU A 53 1.21 5.54 -6.89
C LEU A 53 1.73 4.16 -6.55
N ARG A 54 0.97 3.42 -5.78
CA ARG A 54 1.24 2.02 -5.51
C ARG A 54 0.41 1.14 -6.43
N THR A 55 1.08 0.19 -7.06
CA THR A 55 0.49 -0.87 -7.87
C THR A 55 0.83 -2.19 -7.22
N GLU A 56 -0.16 -3.07 -7.04
CA GLU A 56 0.03 -4.41 -6.48
C GLU A 56 -0.53 -5.45 -7.43
N LEU A 57 0.17 -6.57 -7.49
CA LEU A 57 -0.29 -7.81 -8.11
C LEU A 57 -0.08 -8.92 -7.07
N GLY A 58 -1.09 -9.67 -6.78
CA GLY A 58 -0.98 -10.67 -5.72
C GLY A 58 -2.16 -11.61 -5.69
N PHE A 59 -2.27 -12.27 -4.56
CA PHE A 59 -3.34 -13.20 -4.26
C PHE A 59 -3.92 -12.86 -2.90
N ASP A 60 -5.23 -12.68 -2.87
CA ASP A 60 -5.99 -12.58 -1.65
C ASP A 60 -6.56 -13.97 -1.31
N PHE A 61 -6.49 -14.33 -0.03
CA PHE A 61 -7.14 -15.52 0.47
C PHE A 61 -8.07 -15.15 1.62
N GLY A 62 -9.20 -15.83 1.63
CA GLY A 62 -10.22 -15.59 2.63
C GLY A 62 -11.37 -16.57 2.54
N ILE A 63 -12.22 -16.47 3.53
CA ILE A 63 -13.52 -17.10 3.56
C ILE A 63 -14.49 -16.07 3.01
N TRP A 64 -15.12 -16.34 1.89
CA TRP A 64 -16.11 -15.45 1.27
C TRP A 64 -17.50 -15.77 1.84
N GLU A 65 -17.89 -15.03 2.87
CA GLU A 65 -19.28 -14.97 3.29
C GLU A 65 -20.00 -13.90 2.45
N SER A 66 -20.69 -14.33 1.39
CA SER A 66 -21.59 -13.43 0.66
C SER A 66 -22.90 -14.14 0.39
N THR A 67 -23.95 -13.39 0.14
CA THR A 67 -25.27 -13.91 -0.26
C THR A 67 -25.23 -14.81 -1.50
N PHE A 68 -24.12 -14.81 -2.25
CA PHE A 68 -23.90 -15.68 -3.41
C PHE A 68 -23.38 -17.07 -3.02
N TYR A 69 -22.97 -17.26 -1.76
CA TYR A 69 -22.38 -18.49 -1.26
C TYR A 69 -23.20 -19.14 -0.14
N ASP A 70 -24.48 -18.73 0.03
CA ASP A 70 -25.37 -19.26 1.07
C ASP A 70 -25.57 -20.80 0.96
N ASP A 71 -25.38 -21.35 -0.23
CA ASP A 71 -25.45 -22.81 -0.49
C ASP A 71 -24.09 -23.54 -0.26
N TYR A 72 -23.04 -22.82 0.13
CA TYR A 72 -21.69 -23.36 0.34
C TYR A 72 -21.24 -23.11 1.77
N ASP A 73 -20.66 -24.12 2.40
CA ASP A 73 -20.13 -24.02 3.78
C ASP A 73 -18.83 -23.21 3.82
N SER A 74 -18.95 -21.86 3.71
CA SER A 74 -17.84 -20.89 3.86
C SER A 74 -16.60 -21.23 2.99
N PRO A 75 -16.71 -21.18 1.65
CA PRO A 75 -15.65 -21.58 0.76
C PRO A 75 -14.35 -20.79 0.98
N PHE A 76 -13.25 -21.50 1.09
CA PHE A 76 -11.92 -20.88 1.11
C PHE A 76 -11.44 -20.68 -0.32
N LEU A 77 -11.19 -19.42 -0.69
CA LEU A 77 -10.76 -19.03 -2.03
C LEU A 77 -9.37 -18.40 -2.00
N LEU A 78 -8.57 -18.71 -3.02
CA LEU A 78 -7.34 -17.99 -3.34
C LEU A 78 -7.52 -17.32 -4.70
N THR A 79 -7.74 -16.01 -4.68
CA THR A 79 -8.08 -15.23 -5.87
C THR A 79 -6.96 -14.25 -6.23
N PRO A 80 -6.59 -14.11 -7.50
CA PRO A 80 -5.69 -13.06 -7.93
C PRO A 80 -6.31 -11.68 -7.71
N VAL A 81 -5.49 -10.70 -7.38
CA VAL A 81 -5.90 -9.31 -7.19
C VAL A 81 -4.96 -8.35 -7.89
N ILE A 82 -5.53 -7.30 -8.47
CA ILE A 82 -4.82 -6.14 -9.00
C ILE A 82 -5.26 -4.94 -8.17
N VAL A 83 -4.29 -4.19 -7.62
CA VAL A 83 -4.58 -2.99 -6.83
C VAL A 83 -3.86 -1.78 -7.42
N LEU A 84 -4.58 -0.67 -7.53
CA LEU A 84 -4.03 0.66 -7.75
C LEU A 84 -4.37 1.53 -6.54
N GLU A 85 -3.36 2.19 -5.97
CA GLU A 85 -3.52 2.93 -4.72
C GLU A 85 -2.66 4.19 -4.72
N PRO A 86 -3.19 5.35 -5.18
CA PRO A 86 -2.55 6.64 -4.94
C PRO A 86 -2.51 6.91 -3.44
N ARG A 87 -1.30 7.20 -2.92
CA ARG A 87 -0.99 7.43 -1.50
C ARG A 87 -0.46 8.83 -1.27
N PHE A 88 -1.08 9.58 -0.39
CA PHE A 88 -0.60 10.87 0.09
C PHE A 88 0.08 10.71 1.45
N TYR A 89 1.39 10.87 1.50
CA TYR A 89 2.21 10.81 2.70
C TYR A 89 2.29 12.20 3.36
N TYR A 90 1.39 12.48 4.28
CA TYR A 90 1.19 13.83 4.83
C TYR A 90 2.20 14.23 5.93
N ASN A 91 2.95 13.30 6.49
CA ASN A 91 3.81 13.58 7.64
C ASN A 91 5.31 13.34 7.43
N LEU A 92 5.78 13.10 6.19
CA LEU A 92 7.20 12.85 5.91
C LEU A 92 8.07 14.02 6.36
N LYS A 93 7.68 15.27 6.06
CA LYS A 93 8.40 16.47 6.46
C LYS A 93 8.56 16.54 7.99
N LYS A 94 7.46 16.44 8.74
CA LYS A 94 7.48 16.44 10.22
C LYS A 94 8.32 15.30 10.79
N ARG A 95 8.34 14.13 10.13
CA ARG A 95 9.20 13.01 10.56
C ARG A 95 10.67 13.33 10.37
N SER A 96 11.04 13.83 9.20
CA SER A 96 12.42 14.24 8.88
C SER A 96 12.94 15.33 9.84
N GLU A 97 12.15 16.38 10.08
CA GLU A 97 12.48 17.44 11.03
C GLU A 97 12.68 16.93 12.48
N ASN A 98 12.00 15.86 12.86
CA ASN A 98 12.15 15.18 14.16
C ASN A 98 13.16 14.02 14.11
N SER A 99 14.07 13.99 13.15
CA SER A 99 15.10 12.95 12.98
C SER A 99 14.53 11.52 12.94
N LYS A 100 13.25 11.38 12.54
CA LYS A 100 12.62 10.07 12.34
C LYS A 100 12.84 9.60 10.91
N PRO A 101 13.18 8.33 10.72
CA PRO A 101 13.45 7.81 9.39
C PRO A 101 12.22 7.94 8.46
N ILE A 102 12.49 8.30 7.20
CA ILE A 102 11.51 8.40 6.12
C ILE A 102 11.79 7.42 4.97
N GLU A 103 12.89 6.66 5.06
CA GLU A 103 13.26 5.64 4.10
C GLU A 103 12.13 4.65 3.84
N GLY A 104 12.03 4.15 2.61
CA GLY A 104 10.99 3.25 2.19
C GLY A 104 9.59 3.88 2.31
N ASN A 105 9.48 5.20 2.18
CA ASN A 105 8.27 5.97 2.42
C ASN A 105 7.69 5.74 3.82
N SER A 106 8.57 5.68 4.85
CA SER A 106 8.16 5.50 6.24
C SER A 106 7.41 6.73 6.73
N GLY A 107 6.10 6.69 6.62
CA GLY A 107 5.19 7.77 6.95
C GLY A 107 3.79 7.27 7.29
N ASN A 108 2.93 8.22 7.62
CA ASN A 108 1.49 8.00 7.63
C ASN A 108 0.94 8.48 6.29
N PHE A 109 -0.07 7.80 5.79
CA PHE A 109 -0.66 8.13 4.50
C PHE A 109 -2.18 8.07 4.53
N ILE A 110 -2.77 8.79 3.59
CA ILE A 110 -4.15 8.64 3.17
C ILE A 110 -4.09 8.14 1.73
N ALA A 111 -4.92 7.16 1.40
CA ALA A 111 -4.93 6.52 0.10
C ALA A 111 -6.34 6.28 -0.41
N LEU A 112 -6.46 6.09 -1.70
CA LEU A 112 -7.66 5.55 -2.33
C LEU A 112 -7.30 4.18 -2.91
N LYS A 113 -7.61 3.10 -2.18
CA LYS A 113 -7.36 1.74 -2.63
C LYS A 113 -8.43 1.34 -3.64
N MET A 114 -8.03 1.00 -4.85
CA MET A 114 -8.88 0.47 -5.91
C MET A 114 -8.43 -0.96 -6.21
N GLY A 115 -9.28 -1.93 -5.90
CA GLY A 115 -9.02 -3.37 -6.08
C GLY A 115 -9.90 -3.97 -7.16
N TYR A 116 -9.37 -4.95 -7.87
CA TYR A 116 -10.11 -5.76 -8.83
C TYR A 116 -9.73 -7.23 -8.69
N HIS A 117 -10.72 -8.09 -8.46
CA HIS A 117 -10.60 -9.53 -8.52
C HIS A 117 -11.26 -10.04 -9.81
N PRO A 118 -10.53 -10.73 -10.68
CA PRO A 118 -11.09 -11.36 -11.86
C PRO A 118 -11.92 -12.61 -11.51
N GLU A 119 -12.71 -13.09 -12.44
CA GLU A 119 -13.46 -14.35 -12.37
C GLU A 119 -12.52 -15.58 -12.42
N LEU A 120 -11.58 -15.65 -11.47
CA LEU A 120 -10.55 -16.68 -11.41
C LEU A 120 -10.19 -16.97 -9.95
N ALA A 121 -10.20 -18.24 -9.57
CA ALA A 121 -9.57 -18.72 -8.36
C ALA A 121 -8.49 -19.73 -8.70
N LEU A 122 -7.33 -19.63 -8.03
CA LEU A 122 -6.29 -20.64 -8.12
C LEU A 122 -6.57 -21.84 -7.21
N PHE A 123 -7.30 -21.59 -6.13
CA PHE A 123 -7.74 -22.59 -5.19
C PHE A 123 -9.16 -22.27 -4.71
N ASN A 124 -10.00 -23.29 -4.62
CA ASN A 124 -11.40 -23.19 -4.26
C ASN A 124 -11.82 -24.51 -3.62
N THR A 125 -12.22 -24.51 -2.35
CA THR A 125 -12.49 -25.75 -1.61
C THR A 125 -13.80 -26.43 -2.01
N ASP A 126 -14.80 -25.65 -2.44
CA ASP A 126 -16.18 -26.13 -2.59
C ASP A 126 -16.72 -25.95 -4.02
N ASP A 127 -15.83 -25.72 -5.00
CA ASP A 127 -16.20 -25.39 -6.39
C ASP A 127 -17.21 -24.23 -6.48
N ALA A 128 -17.17 -23.31 -5.51
CA ALA A 128 -18.05 -22.17 -5.46
C ALA A 128 -17.85 -21.26 -6.68
N PRO A 129 -18.91 -20.66 -7.24
CA PRO A 129 -18.80 -19.80 -8.40
C PRO A 129 -17.97 -18.54 -8.07
N VAL A 130 -16.85 -18.36 -8.76
CA VAL A 130 -16.00 -17.18 -8.61
C VAL A 130 -16.58 -16.03 -9.43
N VAL A 131 -16.85 -14.91 -8.78
CA VAL A 131 -17.47 -13.74 -9.39
C VAL A 131 -16.51 -12.57 -9.32
N SER A 132 -16.28 -11.89 -10.44
CA SER A 132 -15.42 -10.71 -10.45
C SER A 132 -16.03 -9.56 -9.66
N ASP A 133 -15.17 -8.82 -8.96
CA ASP A 133 -15.56 -7.62 -8.21
C ASP A 133 -14.56 -6.48 -8.40
N PHE A 134 -15.01 -5.29 -8.08
CA PHE A 134 -14.22 -4.08 -8.05
C PHE A 134 -14.52 -3.30 -6.77
N SER A 135 -13.48 -2.84 -6.08
CA SER A 135 -13.65 -2.07 -4.85
C SER A 135 -12.95 -0.70 -4.92
N ILE A 136 -13.52 0.26 -4.18
CA ILE A 136 -12.94 1.59 -3.96
C ILE A 136 -13.03 1.90 -2.48
N ILE A 137 -11.88 2.01 -1.82
CA ILE A 137 -11.82 2.13 -0.37
C ILE A 137 -10.83 3.25 0.03
N PRO A 138 -11.34 4.44 0.43
CA PRO A 138 -10.53 5.40 1.17
C PRO A 138 -9.90 4.74 2.39
N THR A 139 -8.58 4.83 2.51
CA THR A 139 -7.81 4.14 3.54
C THR A 139 -6.85 5.11 4.20
N TRP A 140 -6.76 5.07 5.53
CA TRP A 140 -5.69 5.67 6.30
C TRP A 140 -4.73 4.58 6.74
N GLY A 141 -3.42 4.86 6.68
CA GLY A 141 -2.43 3.87 7.07
C GLY A 141 -1.13 4.46 7.60
N ILE A 142 -0.36 3.56 8.17
CA ILE A 142 1.01 3.81 8.61
C ILE A 142 1.94 2.81 7.94
N ARG A 143 3.10 3.29 7.51
CA ARG A 143 4.19 2.46 7.01
C ARG A 143 5.46 2.78 7.77
N ARG A 144 6.22 1.76 8.15
CA ARG A 144 7.51 1.90 8.83
C ARG A 144 8.49 0.89 8.28
N HIS A 145 9.73 1.30 8.07
CA HIS A 145 10.79 0.36 7.74
C HIS A 145 11.35 -0.28 9.02
N LEU A 146 11.88 -1.47 8.87
CA LEU A 146 12.59 -2.25 9.87
C LEU A 146 13.94 -2.66 9.29
N GLY A 147 15.01 -2.02 9.73
CA GLY A 147 16.33 -2.21 9.12
C GLY A 147 16.36 -1.73 7.66
N LYS A 148 17.13 -2.39 6.80
CA LYS A 148 17.37 -1.95 5.42
C LYS A 148 16.27 -2.40 4.44
N HIS A 149 15.74 -3.59 4.62
CA HIS A 149 14.90 -4.26 3.63
C HIS A 149 13.46 -4.50 4.09
N PHE A 150 13.24 -4.65 5.39
CA PHE A 150 11.92 -4.97 5.90
C PHE A 150 11.08 -3.72 6.16
N ASN A 151 9.80 -3.87 6.04
CA ASN A 151 8.81 -2.86 6.44
C ASN A 151 7.58 -3.53 7.03
N TYR A 152 6.85 -2.79 7.85
CA TYR A 152 5.49 -3.16 8.22
C TYR A 152 4.52 -2.04 7.86
N GLU A 153 3.29 -2.43 7.61
CA GLU A 153 2.21 -1.53 7.24
C GLU A 153 0.93 -1.96 7.96
N ALA A 154 0.22 -0.98 8.50
CA ALA A 154 -1.10 -1.17 9.07
C ALA A 154 -2.02 -0.07 8.55
N GLY A 155 -3.28 -0.42 8.28
CA GLY A 155 -4.24 0.54 7.76
C GLY A 155 -5.67 0.13 8.00
N LEU A 156 -6.54 1.15 7.98
CA LEU A 156 -7.98 1.05 8.13
C LEU A 156 -8.66 1.88 7.05
N GLY A 157 -9.74 1.34 6.49
CA GLY A 157 -10.55 2.02 5.50
C GLY A 157 -11.97 1.48 5.45
N ALA A 158 -12.85 2.27 4.86
CA ALA A 158 -14.21 1.86 4.56
C ALA A 158 -14.62 2.44 3.20
N GLY A 159 -15.26 1.64 2.39
CA GLY A 159 -15.64 1.99 1.04
C GLY A 159 -16.70 1.07 0.50
N PHE A 160 -16.71 0.88 -0.80
CA PHE A 160 -17.70 0.08 -1.48
C PHE A 160 -17.04 -0.92 -2.41
N SER A 161 -17.63 -2.12 -2.47
CA SER A 161 -17.37 -3.10 -3.52
C SER A 161 -18.59 -3.24 -4.44
N TYR A 162 -18.30 -3.63 -5.68
CA TYR A 162 -19.30 -3.91 -6.69
C TYR A 162 -19.00 -5.24 -7.35
N THR A 163 -19.88 -6.20 -7.13
CA THR A 163 -19.78 -7.57 -7.65
C THR A 163 -20.59 -7.71 -8.94
N PHE A 164 -19.94 -8.18 -10.00
CA PHE A 164 -20.52 -8.35 -11.34
C PHE A 164 -21.32 -9.66 -11.47
N ALA A 165 -22.18 -9.96 -10.50
CA ALA A 165 -22.86 -11.24 -10.34
C ALA A 165 -23.72 -11.66 -11.53
N LYS A 166 -24.25 -10.72 -12.30
CA LYS A 166 -25.01 -11.04 -13.54
C LYS A 166 -24.18 -11.83 -14.56
N ARG A 167 -22.86 -11.64 -14.61
CA ARG A 167 -21.99 -12.39 -15.52
C ARG A 167 -21.91 -13.86 -15.13
N ALA A 168 -22.03 -14.16 -13.86
CA ALA A 168 -22.05 -15.52 -13.31
C ALA A 168 -23.46 -16.15 -13.25
N GLY A 169 -24.46 -15.53 -13.91
CA GLY A 169 -25.84 -16.08 -14.01
C GLY A 169 -26.81 -15.63 -12.92
N TYR A 170 -26.39 -14.72 -12.02
CA TYR A 170 -27.28 -14.20 -11.00
C TYR A 170 -28.22 -13.11 -11.52
N LEU A 171 -29.36 -12.90 -10.84
CA LEU A 171 -30.38 -11.93 -11.29
C LEU A 171 -29.92 -10.47 -11.22
N LYS A 172 -29.05 -10.12 -10.27
CA LYS A 172 -28.59 -8.73 -10.03
C LYS A 172 -27.12 -8.69 -9.68
N ASN A 173 -26.45 -7.60 -10.09
CA ASN A 173 -25.16 -7.22 -9.49
C ASN A 173 -25.38 -6.72 -8.06
N LYS A 174 -24.33 -6.76 -7.23
CA LYS A 174 -24.41 -6.39 -5.83
C LYS A 174 -23.41 -5.25 -5.53
N SER A 175 -23.83 -4.31 -4.69
CA SER A 175 -22.93 -3.30 -4.12
C SER A 175 -23.03 -3.38 -2.61
N GLU A 176 -21.88 -3.44 -1.94
CA GLU A 176 -21.79 -3.63 -0.50
C GLU A 176 -20.81 -2.64 0.11
N LEU A 177 -21.02 -2.36 1.40
CA LEU A 177 -20.02 -1.69 2.21
C LEU A 177 -18.86 -2.66 2.44
N GLU A 178 -17.64 -2.22 2.12
CA GLU A 178 -16.43 -2.99 2.33
C GLU A 178 -15.52 -2.30 3.33
N LEU A 179 -15.05 -3.06 4.32
CA LEU A 179 -14.07 -2.61 5.30
C LEU A 179 -12.70 -3.15 4.93
N ASN A 180 -11.71 -2.26 4.86
CA ASN A 180 -10.31 -2.64 4.70
C ASN A 180 -9.59 -2.48 6.04
N MET A 181 -9.18 -3.58 6.61
CA MET A 181 -8.27 -3.59 7.75
C MET A 181 -7.10 -4.49 7.39
N HIS A 182 -5.89 -3.93 7.40
CA HIS A 182 -4.72 -4.71 7.03
C HIS A 182 -3.56 -4.50 8.00
N LEU A 183 -2.85 -5.59 8.22
CA LEU A 183 -1.54 -5.64 8.84
C LEU A 183 -0.65 -6.47 7.92
N ARG A 184 0.44 -5.86 7.44
CA ARG A 184 1.33 -6.45 6.45
C ARG A 184 2.78 -6.33 6.88
N ILE A 185 3.58 -7.31 6.53
CA ILE A 185 5.04 -7.28 6.60
C ILE A 185 5.58 -7.43 5.19
N GLY A 186 6.59 -6.66 4.85
CA GLY A 186 7.17 -6.66 3.51
C GLY A 186 8.68 -6.66 3.50
N TYR A 187 9.19 -7.11 2.35
CA TYR A 187 10.59 -7.01 1.97
C TYR A 187 10.70 -6.09 0.74
N ARG A 188 11.57 -5.08 0.80
CA ARG A 188 11.89 -4.19 -0.33
C ARG A 188 13.27 -4.51 -0.89
N PHE A 189 13.37 -4.46 -2.19
CA PHE A 189 14.62 -4.67 -2.92
C PHE A 189 15.45 -3.40 -3.03
#